data_153ce9e9fea3b6f1806fee25daab5a12
#
_entry.id   153ce9e9fea3b6f1806fee25daab5a12
#
_cell.length_a   1.000
_cell.length_b   1.000
_cell.length_c   1.000
_cell.angle_alpha   90.00
_cell.angle_beta   90.00
_cell.angle_gamma   90.00
#
_symmetry.space_group_name_H-M   'P 1'
#
loop_
_entity.id
_entity.type
_entity.pdbx_description
1 polymer ?
#
loop_
_entity_poly.entity_id
_entity_poly.type
_entity_poly.pdbx_seq_one_letter_code
_entity_poly.pdbx_strand_id
1 'polypeptide(L)'
;MKALIDCRADASLVSALKSHGFEPILIPPANYLQAGVASHTDMLLFIGFDRLFCHARYYEKNKRLIDSLVAYSQLALTLSDEPVGAKYPSDVLFNACLIGNKLVCNKKTVSRLILDAAIENNYEIINVPQGYTKCSICTVSDNAIITADHPIATACKAIGIDVLEISEGYVSLPPYSHGFIGGASGTCDDNVYFCGSLDTHPDGVTIKDFCRSYGKQALSLTDSALIDVGTIFFI
;
A
#
# COMPACT_ATOMS: atom_id res chain seq x y z
N MET A 1 -16.35 1.34 8.20
CA MET A 1 -15.26 1.33 7.21
C MET A 1 -14.48 0.05 7.37
N LYS A 2 -14.08 -0.62 6.26
CA LYS A 2 -13.29 -1.84 6.28
C LYS A 2 -11.81 -1.52 6.11
N ALA A 3 -10.94 -2.25 6.85
CA ALA A 3 -9.48 -2.18 6.74
C ALA A 3 -8.96 -3.51 6.19
N LEU A 4 -8.48 -3.50 4.93
CA LEU A 4 -7.92 -4.69 4.29
C LEU A 4 -6.46 -4.83 4.71
N ILE A 5 -6.07 -5.97 5.27
CA ILE A 5 -4.72 -6.25 5.75
C ILE A 5 -4.32 -7.70 5.47
N ASP A 6 -3.01 -7.95 5.47
CA ASP A 6 -2.45 -9.30 5.40
C ASP A 6 -3.07 -10.23 6.45
N CYS A 7 -3.49 -11.42 6.06
CA CYS A 7 -4.08 -12.41 6.98
C CYS A 7 -3.09 -12.91 8.05
N ARG A 8 -1.81 -12.63 7.91
CA ARG A 8 -0.76 -12.96 8.89
C ARG A 8 -0.52 -11.85 9.92
N ALA A 9 -1.24 -10.71 9.79
CA ALA A 9 -1.21 -9.66 10.80
C ALA A 9 -1.54 -10.23 12.17
N ASP A 10 -0.77 -9.86 13.18
CA ASP A 10 -0.97 -10.39 14.52
C ASP A 10 -2.28 -9.91 15.17
N ALA A 11 -2.69 -10.60 16.24
CA ALA A 11 -3.95 -10.31 16.91
C ALA A 11 -3.97 -8.90 17.54
N SER A 12 -2.82 -8.35 17.92
CA SER A 12 -2.72 -7.00 18.50
C SER A 12 -3.02 -5.94 17.46
N LEU A 13 -2.49 -6.07 16.24
CA LEU A 13 -2.77 -5.17 15.13
C LEU A 13 -4.24 -5.22 14.71
N VAL A 14 -4.81 -6.44 14.61
CA VAL A 14 -6.24 -6.64 14.31
C VAL A 14 -7.12 -6.00 15.39
N SER A 15 -6.75 -6.15 16.67
CA SER A 15 -7.47 -5.57 17.80
C SER A 15 -7.39 -4.04 17.80
N ALA A 16 -6.21 -3.48 17.50
CA ALA A 16 -6.00 -2.04 17.40
C ALA A 16 -6.87 -1.42 16.30
N LEU A 17 -6.92 -2.02 15.11
CA LEU A 17 -7.81 -1.54 14.05
C LEU A 17 -9.28 -1.52 14.49
N LYS A 18 -9.74 -2.57 15.22
CA LYS A 18 -11.10 -2.61 15.76
C LYS A 18 -11.34 -1.51 16.78
N SER A 19 -10.39 -1.20 17.66
CA SER A 19 -10.51 -0.13 18.66
C SER A 19 -10.58 1.26 18.02
N HIS A 20 -10.05 1.42 16.81
CA HIS A 20 -10.19 2.62 15.99
C HIS A 20 -11.48 2.63 15.13
N GLY A 21 -12.39 1.67 15.31
CA GLY A 21 -13.69 1.62 14.64
C GLY A 21 -13.68 0.98 13.25
N PHE A 22 -12.59 0.34 12.86
CA PHE A 22 -12.52 -0.39 11.59
C PHE A 22 -13.00 -1.84 11.73
N GLU A 23 -13.47 -2.40 10.61
CA GLU A 23 -13.69 -3.84 10.43
C GLU A 23 -12.49 -4.42 9.67
N PRO A 24 -11.54 -5.13 10.35
CA PRO A 24 -10.41 -5.73 9.67
C PRO A 24 -10.85 -6.87 8.77
N ILE A 25 -10.45 -6.83 7.51
CA ILE A 25 -10.66 -7.89 6.52
C ILE A 25 -9.29 -8.52 6.22
N LEU A 26 -9.13 -9.77 6.61
CA LEU A 26 -7.91 -10.53 6.42
C LEU A 26 -7.82 -11.04 4.98
N ILE A 27 -6.84 -10.58 4.25
CA ILE A 27 -6.61 -10.89 2.83
C ILE A 27 -5.90 -12.24 2.71
N PRO A 28 -6.51 -13.28 2.10
CA PRO A 28 -5.91 -14.59 1.96
C PRO A 28 -4.69 -14.60 1.03
N PRO A 29 -3.75 -15.56 1.22
CA PRO A 29 -2.55 -15.63 0.41
C PRO A 29 -2.83 -16.11 -1.02
N ALA A 30 -2.09 -15.54 -1.98
CA ALA A 30 -2.00 -16.06 -3.34
C ALA A 30 -0.87 -17.08 -3.46
N ASN A 31 -1.15 -18.24 -4.03
CA ASN A 31 -0.16 -19.32 -4.16
C ASN A 31 0.88 -19.11 -5.28
N TYR A 32 0.78 -18.02 -6.03
CA TYR A 32 1.73 -17.65 -7.07
C TYR A 32 2.72 -16.56 -6.62
N LEU A 33 2.61 -16.05 -5.38
CA LEU A 33 3.56 -15.14 -4.77
C LEU A 33 4.46 -15.85 -3.76
N GLN A 34 5.57 -15.22 -3.39
CA GLN A 34 6.43 -15.71 -2.31
C GLN A 34 5.71 -15.59 -0.96
N ALA A 35 5.94 -16.56 -0.07
CA ALA A 35 5.24 -16.66 1.21
C ALA A 35 5.32 -15.37 2.06
N GLY A 36 6.45 -14.66 2.00
CA GLY A 36 6.65 -13.42 2.73
C GLY A 36 5.73 -12.25 2.33
N VAL A 37 5.18 -12.27 1.10
CA VAL A 37 4.32 -11.20 0.56
C VAL A 37 3.01 -11.75 -0.04
N ALA A 38 2.72 -13.03 0.18
CA ALA A 38 1.63 -13.72 -0.49
C ALA A 38 0.24 -13.17 -0.15
N SER A 39 0.08 -12.52 1.00
CA SER A 39 -1.17 -11.91 1.48
C SER A 39 -1.10 -10.38 1.55
N HIS A 40 -0.02 -9.77 1.07
CA HIS A 40 0.10 -8.31 1.03
C HIS A 40 -0.98 -7.72 0.14
N THR A 41 -1.77 -6.82 0.70
CA THR A 41 -2.93 -6.25 0.00
C THR A 41 -2.51 -5.53 -1.26
N ASP A 42 -1.42 -4.75 -1.22
CA ASP A 42 -0.88 -3.99 -2.35
C ASP A 42 -0.16 -4.83 -3.43
N MET A 43 0.09 -6.12 -3.14
CA MET A 43 0.56 -7.09 -4.14
C MET A 43 -0.60 -7.79 -4.87
N LEU A 44 -1.77 -7.84 -4.25
CA LEU A 44 -2.93 -8.61 -4.72
C LEU A 44 -4.03 -7.73 -5.31
N LEU A 45 -4.14 -6.50 -4.82
CA LEU A 45 -5.18 -5.56 -5.17
C LEU A 45 -4.58 -4.19 -5.50
N PHE A 46 -5.19 -3.52 -6.46
CA PHE A 46 -5.03 -2.08 -6.62
C PHE A 46 -6.43 -1.45 -6.56
N ILE A 47 -6.57 -0.36 -5.81
CA ILE A 47 -7.84 0.38 -5.66
C ILE A 47 -7.62 1.80 -6.15
N GLY A 48 -8.38 2.18 -7.17
CA GLY A 48 -8.31 3.51 -7.78
C GLY A 48 -9.24 3.61 -8.98
N PHE A 49 -9.52 4.83 -9.43
CA PHE A 49 -10.35 5.10 -10.61
C PHE A 49 -11.76 4.49 -10.50
N ASP A 50 -12.34 4.50 -9.28
CA ASP A 50 -13.62 3.85 -8.95
C ASP A 50 -13.64 2.35 -9.28
N ARG A 51 -12.47 1.70 -9.27
CA ARG A 51 -12.29 0.28 -9.59
C ARG A 51 -11.44 -0.44 -8.52
N LEU A 52 -11.74 -1.71 -8.36
CA LEU A 52 -10.89 -2.68 -7.66
C LEU A 52 -10.27 -3.58 -8.74
N PHE A 53 -8.94 -3.58 -8.82
CA PHE A 53 -8.18 -4.43 -9.74
C PHE A 53 -7.63 -5.61 -8.98
N CYS A 54 -7.74 -6.81 -9.53
CA CYS A 54 -7.04 -7.99 -9.05
C CYS A 54 -6.80 -8.99 -10.19
N HIS A 55 -5.95 -9.97 -9.94
CA HIS A 55 -5.68 -11.02 -10.93
C HIS A 55 -6.84 -12.03 -10.97
N ALA A 56 -7.24 -12.48 -12.17
CA ALA A 56 -8.32 -13.45 -12.36
C ALA A 56 -8.13 -14.74 -11.53
N ARG A 57 -6.90 -15.28 -11.46
CA ARG A 57 -6.59 -16.46 -10.62
C ARG A 57 -6.81 -16.21 -9.12
N TYR A 58 -6.60 -14.97 -8.65
CA TYR A 58 -6.87 -14.61 -7.26
C TYR A 58 -8.36 -14.51 -7.02
N TYR A 59 -9.07 -13.86 -7.94
CA TYR A 59 -10.51 -13.75 -7.91
C TYR A 59 -11.22 -15.12 -7.89
N GLU A 60 -10.85 -16.04 -8.77
CA GLU A 60 -11.45 -17.39 -8.84
C GLU A 60 -11.39 -18.12 -7.50
N LYS A 61 -10.26 -18.00 -6.77
CA LYS A 61 -10.08 -18.64 -5.46
C LYS A 61 -10.79 -17.92 -4.32
N ASN A 62 -10.94 -16.61 -4.43
CA ASN A 62 -11.42 -15.74 -3.36
C ASN A 62 -12.71 -15.00 -3.77
N LYS A 63 -13.48 -15.58 -4.71
CA LYS A 63 -14.64 -14.92 -5.33
C LYS A 63 -15.59 -14.28 -4.32
N ARG A 64 -15.98 -15.02 -3.27
CA ARG A 64 -16.92 -14.53 -2.25
C ARG A 64 -16.38 -13.29 -1.52
N LEU A 65 -15.09 -13.28 -1.22
CA LEU A 65 -14.43 -12.13 -0.57
C LEU A 65 -14.45 -10.94 -1.51
N ILE A 66 -13.93 -11.08 -2.72
CA ILE A 66 -13.83 -9.98 -3.68
C ILE A 66 -15.23 -9.43 -4.04
N ASP A 67 -16.21 -10.30 -4.30
CA ASP A 67 -17.61 -9.88 -4.55
C ASP A 67 -18.17 -9.08 -3.37
N SER A 68 -17.87 -9.47 -2.12
CA SER A 68 -18.32 -8.75 -0.94
C SER A 68 -17.64 -7.38 -0.78
N LEU A 69 -16.36 -7.26 -1.13
CA LEU A 69 -15.64 -5.99 -1.12
C LEU A 69 -16.19 -5.02 -2.17
N VAL A 70 -16.40 -5.53 -3.39
CA VAL A 70 -16.99 -4.78 -4.50
C VAL A 70 -18.39 -4.29 -4.16
N ALA A 71 -19.24 -5.17 -3.61
CA ALA A 71 -20.61 -4.81 -3.22
C ALA A 71 -20.62 -3.76 -2.09
N TYR A 72 -19.69 -3.85 -1.13
CA TYR A 72 -19.59 -2.89 -0.04
C TYR A 72 -19.07 -1.53 -0.49
N SER A 73 -17.99 -1.50 -1.29
CA SER A 73 -17.32 -0.28 -1.74
C SER A 73 -17.99 0.37 -2.96
N GLN A 74 -18.89 -0.35 -3.65
CA GLN A 74 -19.51 0.06 -4.93
C GLN A 74 -18.49 0.30 -6.07
N LEU A 75 -17.27 -0.22 -5.94
CA LEU A 75 -16.25 -0.15 -6.96
C LEU A 75 -16.54 -1.12 -8.11
N ALA A 76 -16.18 -0.76 -9.34
CA ALA A 76 -16.21 -1.68 -10.46
C ALA A 76 -15.06 -2.70 -10.36
N LEU A 77 -15.33 -4.00 -10.56
CA LEU A 77 -14.30 -5.01 -10.60
C LEU A 77 -13.59 -5.05 -11.95
N THR A 78 -12.27 -5.01 -11.93
CA THR A 78 -11.41 -5.18 -13.11
C THR A 78 -10.45 -6.35 -12.90
N LEU A 79 -10.54 -7.36 -13.75
CA LEU A 79 -9.71 -8.57 -13.65
C LEU A 79 -8.58 -8.53 -14.68
N SER A 80 -7.35 -8.78 -14.22
CA SER A 80 -6.19 -8.97 -15.09
C SER A 80 -5.90 -10.45 -15.27
N ASP A 81 -5.53 -10.83 -16.49
CA ASP A 81 -4.99 -12.14 -16.87
C ASP A 81 -3.51 -12.07 -17.27
N GLU A 82 -2.88 -10.91 -17.05
CA GLU A 82 -1.45 -10.69 -17.34
C GLU A 82 -0.59 -11.68 -16.55
N PRO A 83 0.59 -12.06 -17.08
CA PRO A 83 1.45 -13.02 -16.39
C PRO A 83 1.87 -12.56 -14.99
N VAL A 84 1.61 -13.40 -13.98
CA VAL A 84 2.06 -13.21 -12.59
C VAL A 84 2.95 -14.35 -12.15
N GLY A 85 3.87 -14.07 -11.24
CA GLY A 85 4.81 -15.07 -10.71
C GLY A 85 5.37 -14.67 -9.36
N ALA A 86 6.15 -15.59 -8.76
CA ALA A 86 6.69 -15.41 -7.42
C ALA A 86 7.96 -14.55 -7.36
N LYS A 87 8.53 -14.17 -8.49
CA LYS A 87 9.80 -13.43 -8.54
C LYS A 87 9.61 -12.11 -9.26
N TYR A 88 10.27 -11.09 -8.72
CA TYR A 88 10.39 -9.81 -9.39
C TYR A 88 10.91 -9.98 -10.85
N PRO A 89 10.31 -9.28 -11.83
CA PRO A 89 9.28 -8.24 -11.70
C PRO A 89 7.83 -8.74 -11.82
N SER A 90 7.61 -10.06 -11.92
CA SER A 90 6.28 -10.62 -12.20
C SER A 90 5.33 -10.64 -10.98
N ASP A 91 5.83 -10.29 -9.80
CA ASP A 91 5.07 -10.27 -8.55
C ASP A 91 4.43 -8.91 -8.22
N VAL A 92 4.88 -7.80 -8.87
CA VAL A 92 4.47 -6.42 -8.53
C VAL A 92 3.39 -5.82 -9.43
N LEU A 93 2.57 -6.67 -10.07
CA LEU A 93 1.59 -6.27 -11.09
C LEU A 93 0.61 -5.18 -10.64
N PHE A 94 0.23 -5.18 -9.35
CA PHE A 94 -0.72 -4.22 -8.77
C PHE A 94 -0.06 -3.17 -7.87
N ASN A 95 1.27 -3.23 -7.70
CA ASN A 95 1.98 -2.38 -6.75
C ASN A 95 2.27 -0.99 -7.34
N ALA A 96 1.25 -0.13 -7.33
CA ALA A 96 1.29 1.26 -7.78
C ALA A 96 0.62 2.16 -6.75
N CYS A 97 1.00 3.44 -6.70
CA CYS A 97 0.53 4.39 -5.71
C CYS A 97 -0.15 5.59 -6.37
N LEU A 98 -1.37 5.90 -5.92
CA LEU A 98 -2.06 7.15 -6.25
C LEU A 98 -1.68 8.25 -5.26
N ILE A 99 -1.36 9.44 -5.75
CA ILE A 99 -1.06 10.64 -4.96
C ILE A 99 -1.76 11.80 -5.65
N GLY A 100 -2.89 12.25 -5.09
CA GLY A 100 -3.76 13.20 -5.76
C GLY A 100 -4.18 12.71 -7.14
N ASN A 101 -3.89 13.48 -8.19
CA ASN A 101 -4.16 13.11 -9.58
C ASN A 101 -2.96 12.45 -10.29
N LYS A 102 -2.06 11.83 -9.55
CA LYS A 102 -0.86 11.19 -10.09
C LYS A 102 -0.84 9.70 -9.77
N LEU A 103 -0.39 8.90 -10.74
CA LEU A 103 -0.07 7.49 -10.58
C LEU A 103 1.45 7.31 -10.56
N VAL A 104 2.03 7.01 -9.42
CA VAL A 104 3.45 6.65 -9.29
C VAL A 104 3.60 5.15 -9.43
N CYS A 105 4.38 4.68 -10.41
CA CYS A 105 4.57 3.27 -10.68
C CYS A 105 5.82 2.99 -11.53
N ASN A 106 6.26 1.75 -11.54
CA ASN A 106 7.18 1.29 -12.57
C ASN A 106 6.38 0.84 -13.81
N LYS A 107 6.41 1.64 -14.87
CA LYS A 107 5.64 1.37 -16.12
C LYS A 107 5.98 0.04 -16.80
N LYS A 108 7.12 -0.58 -16.46
CA LYS A 108 7.54 -1.86 -17.07
C LYS A 108 6.97 -3.07 -16.34
N THR A 109 6.47 -2.90 -15.12
CA THR A 109 6.07 -4.01 -14.25
C THR A 109 4.62 -3.92 -13.76
N VAL A 110 4.05 -2.70 -13.73
CA VAL A 110 2.65 -2.51 -13.35
C VAL A 110 1.71 -3.00 -14.44
N SER A 111 0.52 -3.47 -14.05
CA SER A 111 -0.53 -3.91 -14.97
C SER A 111 -0.86 -2.85 -16.03
N ARG A 112 -0.98 -3.29 -17.27
CA ARG A 112 -1.43 -2.45 -18.38
C ARG A 112 -2.81 -1.88 -18.12
N LEU A 113 -3.70 -2.64 -17.49
CA LEU A 113 -5.05 -2.17 -17.14
C LEU A 113 -5.04 -0.98 -16.18
N ILE A 114 -4.06 -0.91 -15.26
CA ILE A 114 -3.89 0.24 -14.35
C ILE A 114 -3.39 1.47 -15.12
N LEU A 115 -2.43 1.28 -16.04
CA LEU A 115 -1.92 2.36 -16.87
C LEU A 115 -3.02 2.94 -17.77
N ASP A 116 -3.81 2.07 -18.43
CA ASP A 116 -4.89 2.48 -19.32
C ASP A 116 -5.98 3.21 -18.52
N ALA A 117 -6.36 2.72 -17.33
CA ALA A 117 -7.29 3.40 -16.45
C ALA A 117 -6.79 4.77 -15.98
N ALA A 118 -5.49 4.92 -15.69
CA ALA A 118 -4.89 6.21 -15.34
C ALA A 118 -5.00 7.21 -16.49
N ILE A 119 -4.75 6.77 -17.73
CA ILE A 119 -4.89 7.60 -18.94
C ILE A 119 -6.35 7.99 -19.15
N GLU A 120 -7.28 7.03 -19.07
CA GLU A 120 -8.73 7.26 -19.20
C GLU A 120 -9.26 8.31 -18.21
N ASN A 121 -8.69 8.35 -17.01
CA ASN A 121 -9.08 9.27 -15.94
C ASN A 121 -8.20 10.53 -15.86
N ASN A 122 -7.34 10.79 -16.85
CA ASN A 122 -6.46 11.96 -16.94
C ASN A 122 -5.47 12.09 -15.76
N TYR A 123 -4.99 10.95 -15.21
CA TYR A 123 -3.93 10.97 -14.22
C TYR A 123 -2.56 11.13 -14.87
N GLU A 124 -1.71 11.93 -14.26
CA GLU A 124 -0.30 12.03 -14.63
C GLU A 124 0.46 10.77 -14.16
N ILE A 125 1.14 10.08 -15.10
CA ILE A 125 1.88 8.85 -14.78
C ILE A 125 3.34 9.16 -14.53
N ILE A 126 3.78 9.00 -13.30
CA ILE A 126 5.15 9.22 -12.83
C ILE A 126 5.89 7.88 -12.83
N ASN A 127 6.85 7.75 -13.76
CA ASN A 127 7.64 6.52 -13.86
C ASN A 127 8.81 6.52 -12.88
N VAL A 128 8.91 5.48 -12.07
CA VAL A 128 10.02 5.22 -11.14
C VAL A 128 10.62 3.84 -11.40
N PRO A 129 11.90 3.59 -11.06
CA PRO A 129 12.51 2.27 -11.24
C PRO A 129 12.03 1.23 -10.24
N GLN A 130 11.47 1.65 -9.09
CA GLN A 130 10.98 0.77 -8.02
C GLN A 130 9.67 0.08 -8.43
N GLY A 131 9.65 -1.27 -8.44
CA GLY A 131 8.44 -2.04 -8.73
C GLY A 131 7.51 -2.16 -7.53
N TYR A 132 8.05 -2.23 -6.31
CA TYR A 132 7.28 -2.22 -5.05
C TYR A 132 6.88 -0.78 -4.68
N THR A 133 6.23 -0.08 -5.59
CA THR A 133 6.01 1.38 -5.48
C THR A 133 5.07 1.73 -4.34
N LYS A 134 3.92 1.01 -4.22
CA LYS A 134 2.96 1.26 -3.12
C LYS A 134 3.54 0.88 -1.77
N CYS A 135 4.22 -0.27 -1.69
CA CYS A 135 4.93 -0.67 -0.48
C CYS A 135 5.94 0.40 -0.03
N SER A 136 6.65 1.04 -0.97
CA SER A 136 7.69 2.04 -0.68
C SER A 136 7.14 3.41 -0.29
N ILE A 137 5.86 3.70 -0.57
CA ILE A 137 5.25 5.03 -0.38
C ILE A 137 4.18 4.99 0.71
N CYS A 138 4.43 5.68 1.83
CA CYS A 138 3.39 6.07 2.77
C CYS A 138 2.80 7.40 2.31
N THR A 139 1.54 7.37 1.85
CA THR A 139 0.82 8.57 1.44
C THR A 139 0.32 9.32 2.68
N VAL A 140 0.64 10.61 2.80
CA VAL A 140 0.17 11.47 3.90
C VAL A 140 -1.02 12.32 3.44
N SER A 141 -0.91 12.91 2.25
CA SER A 141 -1.98 13.70 1.63
C SER A 141 -1.90 13.61 0.10
N ASP A 142 -2.78 14.29 -0.60
CA ASP A 142 -2.78 14.37 -2.07
C ASP A 142 -1.51 15.01 -2.66
N ASN A 143 -0.65 15.59 -1.81
CA ASN A 143 0.59 16.24 -2.23
C ASN A 143 1.78 15.96 -1.30
N ALA A 144 1.68 14.99 -0.38
CA ALA A 144 2.76 14.69 0.56
C ALA A 144 2.91 13.20 0.79
N ILE A 145 4.15 12.71 0.79
CA ILE A 145 4.51 11.31 0.99
C ILE A 145 5.72 11.14 1.91
N ILE A 146 5.84 9.94 2.48
CA ILE A 146 7.03 9.50 3.21
C ILE A 146 7.58 8.27 2.48
N THR A 147 8.89 8.24 2.25
CA THR A 147 9.58 7.11 1.61
C THR A 147 11.03 7.01 2.04
N ALA A 148 11.59 5.80 2.03
CA ALA A 148 13.03 5.56 2.15
C ALA A 148 13.70 5.37 0.77
N ASP A 149 12.92 5.31 -0.31
CA ASP A 149 13.41 5.08 -1.67
C ASP A 149 13.82 6.40 -2.33
N HIS A 150 15.12 6.62 -2.45
CA HIS A 150 15.67 7.86 -3.02
C HIS A 150 15.25 8.14 -4.48
N PRO A 151 15.20 7.18 -5.41
CA PRO A 151 14.63 7.36 -6.75
C PRO A 151 13.17 7.82 -6.74
N ILE A 152 12.32 7.27 -5.87
CA ILE A 152 10.93 7.73 -5.70
C ILE A 152 10.91 9.16 -5.17
N ALA A 153 11.69 9.44 -4.12
CA ALA A 153 11.78 10.77 -3.52
C ALA A 153 12.17 11.83 -4.56
N THR A 154 13.19 11.54 -5.36
CA THR A 154 13.67 12.43 -6.42
C THR A 154 12.59 12.69 -7.48
N ALA A 155 11.92 11.62 -7.97
CA ALA A 155 10.89 11.75 -9.00
C ALA A 155 9.67 12.55 -8.48
N CYS A 156 9.25 12.31 -7.24
CA CYS A 156 8.11 13.01 -6.63
C CYS A 156 8.42 14.48 -6.34
N LYS A 157 9.59 14.79 -5.80
CA LYS A 157 10.04 16.19 -5.57
C LYS A 157 10.10 17.00 -6.88
N ALA A 158 10.54 16.37 -7.97
CA ALA A 158 10.64 17.03 -9.29
C ALA A 158 9.30 17.53 -9.86
N ILE A 159 8.19 16.96 -9.40
CA ILE A 159 6.82 17.31 -9.83
C ILE A 159 6.02 18.03 -8.74
N GLY A 160 6.72 18.55 -7.71
CA GLY A 160 6.12 19.35 -6.66
C GLY A 160 5.36 18.60 -5.58
N ILE A 161 5.59 17.29 -5.43
CA ILE A 161 5.12 16.54 -4.26
C ILE A 161 6.12 16.75 -3.12
N ASP A 162 5.61 17.06 -1.93
CA ASP A 162 6.42 17.17 -0.74
C ASP A 162 6.80 15.77 -0.24
N VAL A 163 8.10 15.55 -0.04
CA VAL A 163 8.62 14.23 0.32
C VAL A 163 9.48 14.32 1.57
N LEU A 164 9.06 13.60 2.60
CA LEU A 164 9.92 13.24 3.71
C LEU A 164 10.70 11.97 3.35
N GLU A 165 12.00 12.10 3.15
CA GLU A 165 12.90 10.97 2.93
C GLU A 165 13.45 10.50 4.29
N ILE A 166 13.25 9.21 4.60
CA ILE A 166 13.56 8.60 5.89
C ILE A 166 14.63 7.53 5.78
N SER A 167 15.18 7.11 6.92
CA SER A 167 16.15 6.03 7.02
C SER A 167 15.55 4.68 6.65
N GLU A 168 16.28 3.91 5.83
CA GLU A 168 15.93 2.56 5.41
C GLU A 168 16.25 1.52 6.51
N GLY A 169 15.55 0.37 6.50
CA GLY A 169 15.91 -0.80 7.30
C GLY A 169 15.19 -0.92 8.65
N TYR A 170 14.32 0.02 9.00
CA TYR A 170 13.62 0.06 10.30
C TYR A 170 12.18 -0.45 10.25
N VAL A 171 11.78 -1.10 9.15
CA VAL A 171 10.50 -1.79 9.01
C VAL A 171 10.78 -3.28 8.84
N SER A 172 10.20 -4.12 9.68
CA SER A 172 10.40 -5.58 9.64
C SER A 172 9.56 -6.23 8.54
N LEU A 173 10.13 -7.22 7.84
CA LEU A 173 9.42 -8.08 6.88
C LEU A 173 10.10 -9.45 6.77
N PRO A 174 9.94 -10.37 7.73
CA PRO A 174 10.51 -11.70 7.62
C PRO A 174 9.93 -12.51 6.44
N PRO A 175 10.75 -13.24 5.66
CA PRO A 175 12.18 -13.54 5.84
C PRO A 175 13.13 -12.55 5.14
N TYR A 176 12.65 -11.41 4.68
CA TYR A 176 13.48 -10.39 4.02
C TYR A 176 14.29 -9.58 5.02
N SER A 177 15.31 -8.87 4.56
CA SER A 177 16.18 -8.04 5.41
C SER A 177 15.41 -6.90 6.08
N HIS A 178 14.46 -6.30 5.36
CA HIS A 178 13.55 -5.26 5.82
C HIS A 178 12.33 -5.17 4.90
N GLY A 179 11.30 -4.50 5.35
CA GLY A 179 10.12 -4.10 4.60
C GLY A 179 10.14 -2.61 4.28
N PHE A 180 8.99 -2.09 3.88
CA PHE A 180 8.82 -0.72 3.41
C PHE A 180 7.81 0.05 4.26
N ILE A 181 8.01 1.36 4.38
CA ILE A 181 7.16 2.23 5.20
C ILE A 181 5.71 2.31 4.67
N GLY A 182 5.51 2.28 3.36
CA GLY A 182 4.18 2.25 2.76
C GLY A 182 3.44 0.94 3.06
N GLY A 183 4.18 -0.19 3.04
CA GLY A 183 3.65 -1.50 3.43
C GLY A 183 3.30 -1.59 4.92
N ALA A 184 3.96 -0.78 5.76
CA ALA A 184 3.70 -0.68 7.20
C ALA A 184 2.69 0.42 7.57
N SER A 185 1.94 0.97 6.60
CA SER A 185 1.06 2.12 6.85
C SER A 185 -0.25 2.06 6.07
N GLY A 186 -1.17 2.95 6.44
CA GLY A 186 -2.39 3.24 5.69
C GLY A 186 -2.97 4.57 6.13
N THR A 187 -3.54 5.33 5.19
CA THR A 187 -4.09 6.67 5.46
C THR A 187 -5.59 6.65 5.29
N CYS A 188 -6.27 7.18 6.28
CA CYS A 188 -7.73 7.30 6.30
C CYS A 188 -8.14 8.57 7.03
N ASP A 189 -8.99 9.38 6.41
CA ASP A 189 -9.44 10.65 6.94
C ASP A 189 -8.25 11.52 7.42
N ASP A 190 -8.27 11.99 8.64
CA ASP A 190 -7.21 12.83 9.22
C ASP A 190 -6.10 12.02 9.91
N ASN A 191 -5.99 10.71 9.61
CA ASN A 191 -5.01 9.86 10.28
C ASN A 191 -4.14 9.08 9.28
N VAL A 192 -2.86 8.93 9.65
CA VAL A 192 -1.94 7.97 9.06
C VAL A 192 -1.65 6.89 10.12
N TYR A 193 -2.11 5.67 9.86
CA TYR A 193 -1.94 4.52 10.75
C TYR A 193 -0.67 3.77 10.42
N PHE A 194 0.13 3.44 11.44
CA PHE A 194 1.36 2.68 11.28
C PHE A 194 1.25 1.33 12.00
N CYS A 195 1.64 0.26 11.31
CA CYS A 195 1.64 -1.11 11.82
C CYS A 195 2.83 -1.35 12.74
N GLY A 196 2.81 -0.77 13.93
CA GLY A 196 3.87 -0.74 14.91
C GLY A 196 4.08 0.63 15.49
N SER A 197 5.10 0.79 16.32
CA SER A 197 5.42 2.05 16.99
C SER A 197 6.43 2.88 16.21
N LEU A 198 6.09 4.12 15.89
CA LEU A 198 7.02 5.10 15.32
C LEU A 198 8.19 5.43 16.28
N ASP A 199 8.04 5.17 17.59
CA ASP A 199 9.12 5.40 18.55
C ASP A 199 10.29 4.40 18.39
N THR A 200 10.08 3.33 17.61
CA THR A 200 11.15 2.38 17.25
C THR A 200 11.91 2.78 15.97
N HIS A 201 11.44 3.82 15.27
CA HIS A 201 12.07 4.33 14.04
C HIS A 201 12.95 5.55 14.37
N PRO A 202 14.19 5.66 13.87
CA PRO A 202 15.06 6.80 14.15
C PRO A 202 14.44 8.15 13.73
N ASP A 203 13.65 8.15 12.66
CA ASP A 203 12.97 9.35 12.15
C ASP A 203 11.52 9.46 12.67
N GLY A 204 11.13 8.68 13.70
CA GLY A 204 9.74 8.62 14.16
C GLY A 204 9.16 9.96 14.59
N VAL A 205 9.95 10.80 15.25
CA VAL A 205 9.54 12.18 15.62
C VAL A 205 9.32 13.03 14.35
N THR A 206 10.25 12.96 13.41
CA THR A 206 10.16 13.70 12.13
C THR A 206 8.94 13.24 11.30
N ILE A 207 8.63 11.94 11.29
CA ILE A 207 7.43 11.39 10.63
C ILE A 207 6.16 11.97 11.27
N LYS A 208 6.07 12.00 12.61
CA LYS A 208 4.92 12.57 13.33
C LYS A 208 4.74 14.05 13.02
N ASP A 209 5.83 14.82 13.03
CA ASP A 209 5.80 16.25 12.74
C ASP A 209 5.45 16.52 11.27
N PHE A 210 5.96 15.74 10.33
CA PHE A 210 5.60 15.83 8.92
C PHE A 210 4.11 15.55 8.70
N CYS A 211 3.55 14.48 9.27
CA CYS A 211 2.10 14.23 9.19
C CYS A 211 1.30 15.41 9.75
N ARG A 212 1.72 15.95 10.91
CA ARG A 212 1.04 17.08 11.56
C ARG A 212 1.06 18.34 10.69
N SER A 213 2.12 18.59 9.93
CA SER A 213 2.20 19.75 9.03
C SER A 213 1.18 19.71 7.89
N TYR A 214 0.63 18.51 7.60
CA TYR A 214 -0.48 18.29 6.65
C TYR A 214 -1.83 18.11 7.34
N GLY A 215 -1.96 18.45 8.62
CA GLY A 215 -3.19 18.30 9.39
C GLY A 215 -3.55 16.83 9.70
N LYS A 216 -2.58 15.91 9.58
CA LYS A 216 -2.79 14.47 9.86
C LYS A 216 -2.19 14.08 11.21
N GLN A 217 -2.83 13.12 11.89
CA GLN A 217 -2.26 12.47 13.06
C GLN A 217 -1.55 11.17 12.64
N ALA A 218 -0.29 11.01 13.06
CA ALA A 218 0.44 9.76 12.91
C ALA A 218 0.14 8.85 14.11
N LEU A 219 -0.55 7.73 13.87
CA LEU A 219 -1.02 6.82 14.92
C LEU A 219 -0.28 5.48 14.84
N SER A 220 0.41 5.13 15.91
CA SER A 220 1.01 3.80 16.10
C SER A 220 -0.05 2.81 16.56
N LEU A 221 -0.30 1.76 15.80
CA LEU A 221 -1.33 0.76 16.12
C LEU A 221 -0.90 -0.22 17.21
N THR A 222 0.40 -0.44 17.39
CA THR A 222 0.97 -1.30 18.44
C THR A 222 2.27 -0.71 18.97
N ASP A 223 2.76 -1.23 20.10
CA ASP A 223 4.04 -0.81 20.71
C ASP A 223 5.25 -1.57 20.14
N SER A 224 5.04 -2.56 19.28
CA SER A 224 6.12 -3.32 18.63
C SER A 224 6.81 -2.52 17.54
N ALA A 225 7.96 -3.02 17.05
CA ALA A 225 8.62 -2.44 15.88
C ALA A 225 7.67 -2.40 14.67
N LEU A 226 7.89 -1.44 13.76
CA LEU A 226 7.13 -1.36 12.52
C LEU A 226 7.25 -2.65 11.72
N ILE A 227 6.12 -3.14 11.20
CA ILE A 227 6.04 -4.34 10.38
C ILE A 227 5.29 -4.04 9.07
N ASP A 228 5.87 -4.49 7.97
CA ASP A 228 5.25 -4.43 6.65
C ASP A 228 4.19 -5.54 6.53
N VAL A 229 2.95 -5.15 6.34
CA VAL A 229 1.76 -6.01 6.13
C VAL A 229 1.14 -5.79 4.75
N GLY A 230 1.89 -5.18 3.84
CA GLY A 230 1.45 -4.91 2.46
C GLY A 230 0.38 -3.83 2.36
N THR A 231 0.55 -2.75 3.09
CA THR A 231 -0.35 -1.59 3.16
C THR A 231 -1.72 -1.92 3.79
N ILE A 232 -2.23 -1.04 4.64
CA ILE A 232 -3.63 -1.07 5.07
C ILE A 232 -4.44 -0.31 4.03
N PHE A 233 -5.35 -0.99 3.30
CA PHE A 233 -6.32 -0.32 2.45
C PHE A 233 -7.62 -0.11 3.21
N PHE A 234 -8.07 1.13 3.26
CA PHE A 234 -9.37 1.50 3.83
C PHE A 234 -10.41 1.66 2.71
N ILE A 235 -11.58 1.01 2.87
CA ILE A 235 -12.72 1.08 1.93
C ILE A 235 -14.04 1.23 2.68
#